data_9fc6446d9e98a4691c9d4d728037cb05
#
_entry.id   9fc6446d9e98a4691c9d4d728037cb05
#
_cell.length_a   1.000
_cell.length_b   1.000
_cell.length_c   1.000
_cell.angle_alpha   90.00
_cell.angle_beta   90.00
_cell.angle_gamma   90.00
#
_symmetry.space_group_name_H-M   'P 1'
#
loop_
_entity.id
_entity.type
_entity.pdbx_description
1 polymer ?
#
loop_
_entity_poly.entity_id
_entity_poly.type
_entity_poly.pdbx_seq_one_letter_code
_entity_poly.pdbx_strand_id
1 'polypeptide(L)'
;MENKYIKTYDNVLTKDQCNQLIQKFEISTDQQVRTEMMNHRYFTEININQHKDWEGFVLNLYDIFRPYVETYKKDCNITYNQWPEKYGFEQMRFKKYNPDGKDEFKSHVDVGDYASARRFLVFFLYLDDNEEGQTGFDEYDIKVKPEPGRLLMFPPTWTYLHTAYKPVKKPKYIIGSYLHYI
;
A
#
# COMPACT_ATOMS: atom_id res chain seq x y z
N MET A 1 19.02 3.62 -13.16
CA MET A 1 18.07 3.20 -14.23
C MET A 1 16.66 3.30 -13.66
N GLU A 2 15.74 3.95 -14.36
CA GLU A 2 14.33 3.99 -13.93
C GLU A 2 13.75 2.56 -13.98
N ASN A 3 13.17 2.08 -12.86
CA ASN A 3 12.57 0.75 -12.86
C ASN A 3 11.22 0.80 -13.59
N LYS A 4 11.07 -0.05 -14.59
CA LYS A 4 9.89 -0.10 -15.46
C LYS A 4 8.58 -0.35 -14.69
N TYR A 5 8.63 -1.13 -13.61
CA TYR A 5 7.43 -1.65 -12.93
C TYR A 5 7.14 -1.01 -11.57
N ILE A 6 7.99 -0.10 -11.10
CA ILE A 6 7.67 0.73 -9.92
C ILE A 6 7.05 2.02 -10.43
N LYS A 7 5.75 2.22 -10.21
CA LYS A 7 5.00 3.39 -10.70
C LYS A 7 4.30 4.11 -9.58
N THR A 8 4.27 5.44 -9.68
CA THR A 8 3.50 6.30 -8.79
C THR A 8 2.50 7.12 -9.59
N TYR A 9 1.32 7.31 -9.01
CA TYR A 9 0.26 8.13 -9.57
C TYR A 9 -0.19 9.11 -8.48
N ASP A 10 -0.08 10.40 -8.78
CA ASP A 10 -0.44 11.46 -7.84
C ASP A 10 -1.91 11.88 -8.00
N ASN A 11 -2.46 12.50 -6.95
CA ASN A 11 -3.83 13.02 -6.94
C ASN A 11 -4.92 11.96 -7.19
N VAL A 12 -4.67 10.70 -6.81
CA VAL A 12 -5.65 9.60 -6.87
C VAL A 12 -6.82 9.86 -5.92
N LEU A 13 -6.54 10.48 -4.78
CA LEU A 13 -7.51 11.09 -3.87
C LEU A 13 -7.17 12.56 -3.66
N THR A 14 -8.17 13.36 -3.37
CA THR A 14 -7.97 14.72 -2.88
C THR A 14 -7.43 14.70 -1.44
N LYS A 15 -6.79 15.78 -1.01
CA LYS A 15 -6.33 15.93 0.36
C LYS A 15 -7.47 15.81 1.38
N ASP A 16 -8.65 16.33 1.06
CA ASP A 16 -9.83 16.24 1.94
C ASP A 16 -10.32 14.80 2.08
N GLN A 17 -10.33 14.01 1.00
CA GLN A 17 -10.66 12.58 1.06
C GLN A 17 -9.62 11.81 1.90
N CYS A 18 -8.34 12.11 1.76
CA CYS A 18 -7.29 11.53 2.60
C CYS A 18 -7.51 11.87 4.08
N ASN A 19 -7.79 13.13 4.39
CA ASN A 19 -8.06 13.57 5.76
C ASN A 19 -9.29 12.89 6.38
N GLN A 20 -10.37 12.71 5.62
CA GLN A 20 -11.55 11.98 6.07
C GLN A 20 -11.24 10.52 6.43
N LEU A 21 -10.42 9.84 5.60
CA LEU A 21 -9.97 8.47 5.87
C LEU A 21 -9.11 8.40 7.13
N ILE A 22 -8.16 9.32 7.30
CA ILE A 22 -7.32 9.40 8.50
C ILE A 22 -8.18 9.64 9.76
N GLN A 23 -9.10 10.62 9.72
CA GLN A 23 -9.99 10.90 10.83
C GLN A 23 -10.83 9.67 11.22
N LYS A 24 -11.39 8.97 10.23
CA LYS A 24 -12.14 7.74 10.48
C LYS A 24 -11.25 6.66 11.12
N PHE A 25 -10.02 6.49 10.65
CA PHE A 25 -9.07 5.55 11.27
C PHE A 25 -8.82 5.91 12.74
N GLU A 26 -8.54 7.18 13.03
CA GLU A 26 -8.20 7.64 14.39
C GLU A 26 -9.36 7.47 15.40
N ILE A 27 -10.61 7.61 14.98
CA ILE A 27 -11.77 7.40 15.87
C ILE A 27 -12.18 5.93 15.99
N SER A 28 -11.75 5.05 15.08
CA SER A 28 -12.09 3.60 15.06
C SER A 28 -11.11 2.80 15.95
N THR A 29 -10.88 3.24 17.18
CA THR A 29 -9.86 2.67 18.08
C THR A 29 -10.14 1.23 18.49
N ASP A 30 -11.40 0.84 18.57
CA ASP A 30 -11.87 -0.51 18.88
C ASP A 30 -11.63 -1.54 17.74
N GLN A 31 -11.36 -1.05 16.54
CA GLN A 31 -11.06 -1.86 15.36
C GLN A 31 -9.56 -1.97 15.07
N GLN A 32 -8.75 -1.16 15.75
CA GLN A 32 -7.31 -1.11 15.55
C GLN A 32 -6.62 -2.32 16.19
N VAL A 33 -5.74 -2.94 15.42
CA VAL A 33 -4.89 -4.04 15.88
C VAL A 33 -3.43 -3.61 15.80
N ARG A 34 -2.71 -3.72 16.92
CA ARG A 34 -1.27 -3.49 16.95
C ARG A 34 -0.54 -4.72 16.44
N THR A 35 0.26 -4.56 15.40
CA THR A 35 1.15 -5.58 14.89
C THR A 35 2.56 -5.34 15.41
N GLU A 36 3.11 -6.32 16.13
CA GLU A 36 4.48 -6.31 16.65
C GLU A 36 5.14 -7.66 16.35
N MET A 37 5.96 -7.69 15.32
CA MET A 37 6.80 -8.84 15.02
C MET A 37 8.25 -8.44 15.23
N MET A 38 8.85 -8.93 16.31
CA MET A 38 10.18 -8.55 16.77
C MET A 38 11.21 -8.57 15.63
N ASN A 39 11.94 -7.46 15.48
CA ASN A 39 12.95 -7.23 14.45
C ASN A 39 12.46 -7.28 13.00
N HIS A 40 11.14 -7.20 12.75
CA HIS A 40 10.61 -7.28 11.40
C HIS A 40 9.61 -6.17 11.07
N ARG A 41 8.49 -6.06 11.80
CA ARG A 41 7.44 -5.07 11.50
C ARG A 41 6.70 -4.60 12.75
N TYR A 42 6.46 -3.30 12.78
CA TYR A 42 5.72 -2.63 13.86
C TYR A 42 4.82 -1.57 13.23
N PHE A 43 3.52 -1.68 13.44
CA PHE A 43 2.51 -0.69 13.03
C PHE A 43 1.15 -1.00 13.67
N THR A 44 0.21 -0.06 13.59
CA THR A 44 -1.19 -0.27 13.94
C THR A 44 -1.99 -0.40 12.66
N GLU A 45 -2.91 -1.37 12.56
CA GLU A 45 -3.72 -1.57 11.35
C GLU A 45 -5.19 -1.83 11.63
N ILE A 46 -6.04 -1.54 10.63
CA ILE A 46 -7.42 -2.00 10.53
C ILE A 46 -7.55 -2.77 9.22
N ASN A 47 -8.13 -3.97 9.26
CA ASN A 47 -8.64 -4.62 8.07
C ASN A 47 -10.02 -4.05 7.74
N ILE A 48 -10.05 -3.01 6.90
CA ILE A 48 -11.28 -2.25 6.64
C ILE A 48 -12.38 -3.06 5.96
N ASN A 49 -12.05 -4.19 5.32
CA ASN A 49 -13.06 -5.09 4.75
C ASN A 49 -13.83 -5.91 5.80
N GLN A 50 -13.34 -5.98 7.03
CA GLN A 50 -13.99 -6.77 8.10
C GLN A 50 -15.01 -5.95 8.91
N HIS A 51 -15.14 -4.67 8.64
CA HIS A 51 -15.99 -3.76 9.39
C HIS A 51 -17.04 -3.10 8.50
N LYS A 52 -18.32 -3.30 8.84
CA LYS A 52 -19.47 -2.83 8.05
C LYS A 52 -19.48 -1.30 7.86
N ASP A 53 -19.02 -0.56 8.83
CA ASP A 53 -18.95 0.91 8.79
C ASP A 53 -17.87 1.46 7.84
N TRP A 54 -17.00 0.57 7.28
CA TRP A 54 -16.03 0.88 6.24
C TRP A 54 -16.48 0.49 4.83
N GLU A 55 -17.61 -0.22 4.68
CA GLU A 55 -18.04 -0.81 3.41
C GLU A 55 -18.11 0.24 2.27
N GLY A 56 -18.69 1.41 2.54
CA GLY A 56 -18.78 2.49 1.54
C GLY A 56 -17.41 3.02 1.09
N PHE A 57 -16.43 3.11 2.01
CA PHE A 57 -15.07 3.50 1.67
C PHE A 57 -14.35 2.41 0.86
N VAL A 58 -14.54 1.14 1.22
CA VAL A 58 -13.94 0.00 0.51
C VAL A 58 -14.44 -0.06 -0.94
N LEU A 59 -15.75 0.05 -1.16
CA LEU A 59 -16.32 0.04 -2.50
C LEU A 59 -15.80 1.22 -3.34
N ASN A 60 -15.77 2.42 -2.77
CA ASN A 60 -15.21 3.60 -3.43
C ASN A 60 -13.73 3.42 -3.79
N LEU A 61 -12.92 2.85 -2.90
CA LEU A 61 -11.50 2.60 -3.17
C LEU A 61 -11.30 1.58 -4.30
N TYR A 62 -12.11 0.53 -4.38
CA TYR A 62 -12.06 -0.40 -5.52
C TYR A 62 -12.39 0.32 -6.84
N ASP A 63 -13.39 1.18 -6.85
CA ASP A 63 -13.76 1.94 -8.06
C ASP A 63 -12.66 2.92 -8.48
N ILE A 64 -11.96 3.51 -7.50
CA ILE A 64 -10.80 4.37 -7.75
C ILE A 64 -9.61 3.57 -8.28
N PHE A 65 -9.30 2.38 -7.72
CA PHE A 65 -8.12 1.61 -8.10
C PHE A 65 -8.26 0.93 -9.48
N ARG A 66 -9.46 0.50 -9.89
CA ARG A 66 -9.67 -0.20 -11.17
C ARG A 66 -9.09 0.52 -12.39
N PRO A 67 -9.34 1.82 -12.60
CA PRO A 67 -8.74 2.53 -13.73
C PRO A 67 -7.21 2.55 -13.71
N TYR A 68 -6.59 2.57 -12.52
CA TYR A 68 -5.13 2.56 -12.39
C TYR A 68 -4.51 1.22 -12.74
N VAL A 69 -5.25 0.11 -12.66
CA VAL A 69 -4.79 -1.19 -13.19
C VAL A 69 -4.52 -1.09 -14.69
N GLU A 70 -5.46 -0.51 -15.45
CA GLU A 70 -5.29 -0.36 -16.90
C GLU A 70 -4.20 0.68 -17.25
N THR A 71 -4.13 1.77 -16.48
CA THR A 71 -3.05 2.76 -16.62
C THR A 71 -1.68 2.12 -16.38
N TYR A 72 -1.53 1.34 -15.30
CA TYR A 72 -0.30 0.63 -14.98
C TYR A 72 0.12 -0.35 -16.09
N LYS A 73 -0.83 -1.14 -16.62
CA LYS A 73 -0.59 -2.05 -17.74
C LYS A 73 -0.04 -1.31 -18.95
N LYS A 74 -0.64 -0.17 -19.30
CA LYS A 74 -0.21 0.69 -20.40
C LYS A 74 1.18 1.26 -20.17
N ASP A 75 1.43 1.87 -18.99
CA ASP A 75 2.70 2.53 -18.68
C ASP A 75 3.88 1.55 -18.55
N CYS A 76 3.58 0.31 -18.17
CA CYS A 76 4.56 -0.78 -18.13
C CYS A 76 4.64 -1.59 -19.43
N ASN A 77 3.92 -1.21 -20.48
CA ASN A 77 3.83 -1.97 -21.74
C ASN A 77 3.57 -3.47 -21.49
N ILE A 78 2.60 -3.78 -20.61
CA ILE A 78 2.20 -5.15 -20.31
C ILE A 78 1.24 -5.62 -21.39
N THR A 79 1.59 -6.70 -22.06
CA THR A 79 0.75 -7.30 -23.09
C THR A 79 -0.34 -8.19 -22.49
N TYR A 80 -1.33 -8.52 -23.29
CA TYR A 80 -2.43 -9.36 -22.85
C TYR A 80 -1.95 -10.77 -22.39
N ASN A 81 -0.89 -11.31 -23.00
CA ASN A 81 -0.31 -12.61 -22.64
C ASN A 81 0.43 -12.60 -21.27
N GLN A 82 0.73 -11.41 -20.73
CA GLN A 82 1.43 -11.25 -19.45
C GLN A 82 0.47 -11.01 -18.29
N TRP A 83 -0.81 -10.77 -18.56
CA TRP A 83 -1.80 -10.44 -17.54
C TRP A 83 -2.81 -11.57 -17.37
N PRO A 84 -3.19 -11.92 -16.13
CA PRO A 84 -4.18 -12.97 -15.92
C PRO A 84 -5.55 -12.57 -16.46
N GLU A 85 -6.26 -13.53 -17.05
CA GLU A 85 -7.63 -13.33 -17.53
C GLU A 85 -8.59 -12.97 -16.39
N LYS A 86 -8.39 -13.60 -15.22
CA LYS A 86 -9.21 -13.39 -14.03
C LYS A 86 -8.33 -13.02 -12.84
N TYR A 87 -8.74 -11.99 -12.12
CA TYR A 87 -8.06 -11.53 -10.91
C TYR A 87 -9.04 -10.81 -9.99
N GLY A 88 -8.66 -10.71 -8.73
CA GLY A 88 -9.43 -9.99 -7.71
C GLY A 88 -8.53 -9.12 -6.83
N PHE A 89 -9.15 -8.20 -6.12
CA PHE A 89 -8.48 -7.45 -5.06
C PHE A 89 -8.48 -8.28 -3.76
N GLU A 90 -7.38 -8.28 -3.04
CA GLU A 90 -7.34 -8.71 -1.65
C GLU A 90 -8.01 -7.68 -0.74
N GLN A 91 -8.23 -8.08 0.52
CA GLN A 91 -8.73 -7.19 1.55
C GLN A 91 -7.76 -6.02 1.77
N MET A 92 -8.32 -4.84 1.94
CA MET A 92 -7.56 -3.62 2.18
C MET A 92 -7.14 -3.51 3.64
N ARG A 93 -5.88 -3.17 3.85
CA ARG A 93 -5.27 -2.92 5.16
C ARG A 93 -4.96 -1.46 5.29
N PHE A 94 -5.60 -0.77 6.22
CA PHE A 94 -5.25 0.58 6.59
C PHE A 94 -4.19 0.50 7.71
N LYS A 95 -3.01 1.08 7.49
CA LYS A 95 -1.88 1.02 8.41
C LYS A 95 -1.44 2.42 8.84
N LYS A 96 -1.15 2.55 10.13
CA LYS A 96 -0.52 3.71 10.75
C LYS A 96 0.84 3.32 11.31
N TYR A 97 1.86 4.09 10.95
CA TYR A 97 3.19 4.02 11.53
C TYR A 97 3.42 5.26 12.39
N ASN A 98 3.70 5.10 13.68
CA ASN A 98 3.95 6.22 14.58
C ASN A 98 5.41 6.68 14.51
N PRO A 99 5.69 7.97 14.77
CA PRO A 99 7.04 8.50 14.82
C PRO A 99 7.72 8.22 16.18
N ASP A 100 7.62 6.96 16.65
CA ASP A 100 8.10 6.50 17.97
C ASP A 100 9.49 5.86 17.92
N GLY A 101 10.13 5.87 16.75
CA GLY A 101 11.42 5.25 16.49
C GLY A 101 11.36 3.73 16.34
N LYS A 102 10.18 3.11 16.47
CA LYS A 102 9.97 1.65 16.35
C LYS A 102 9.20 1.27 15.09
N ASP A 103 8.14 2.04 14.76
CA ASP A 103 7.22 1.68 13.69
C ASP A 103 7.91 1.72 12.32
N GLU A 104 8.05 0.54 11.75
CA GLU A 104 8.66 0.28 10.44
C GLU A 104 8.17 -1.06 9.89
N PHE A 105 8.42 -1.31 8.64
CA PHE A 105 8.44 -2.66 8.09
C PHE A 105 9.78 -2.83 7.39
N LYS A 106 10.66 -3.61 8.01
CA LYS A 106 12.01 -3.84 7.49
C LYS A 106 11.96 -4.48 6.12
N SER A 107 13.10 -4.53 5.47
CA SER A 107 13.30 -5.08 4.14
C SER A 107 12.62 -6.45 4.01
N HIS A 108 11.69 -6.57 3.06
CA HIS A 108 10.86 -7.76 2.84
C HIS A 108 10.31 -7.79 1.41
N VAL A 109 9.76 -8.94 1.06
CA VAL A 109 8.89 -9.13 -0.09
C VAL A 109 7.51 -9.53 0.38
N ASP A 110 6.47 -9.18 -0.37
CA ASP A 110 5.08 -9.49 0.01
C ASP A 110 4.64 -10.90 -0.39
N VAL A 111 5.44 -11.59 -1.21
CA VAL A 111 5.26 -12.98 -1.62
C VAL A 111 6.41 -13.79 -1.06
N GLY A 112 6.19 -14.41 0.11
CA GLY A 112 7.20 -15.21 0.82
C GLY A 112 6.78 -16.65 1.10
N ASP A 113 5.54 -17.04 0.80
CA ASP A 113 4.99 -18.36 1.08
C ASP A 113 3.92 -18.77 0.06
N TYR A 114 3.42 -20.00 0.20
CA TYR A 114 2.38 -20.55 -0.69
C TYR A 114 1.07 -19.74 -0.64
N ALA A 115 0.66 -19.25 0.51
CA ALA A 115 -0.60 -18.50 0.66
C ALA A 115 -0.54 -17.14 -0.04
N SER A 116 0.62 -16.48 -0.02
CA SER A 116 0.87 -15.19 -0.68
C SER A 116 1.28 -15.33 -2.16
N ALA A 117 1.65 -16.54 -2.64
CA ALA A 117 2.17 -16.77 -3.98
C ALA A 117 1.22 -16.37 -5.12
N ARG A 118 -0.07 -16.26 -4.85
CA ARG A 118 -1.08 -15.80 -5.83
C ARG A 118 -1.07 -14.29 -6.09
N ARG A 119 -0.36 -13.48 -5.29
CA ARG A 119 -0.25 -12.02 -5.47
C ARG A 119 0.65 -11.68 -6.63
N PHE A 120 0.26 -10.70 -7.44
CA PHE A 120 1.09 -10.28 -8.57
C PHE A 120 1.22 -8.75 -8.73
N LEU A 121 0.41 -7.94 -8.02
CA LEU A 121 0.52 -6.49 -8.02
C LEU A 121 0.15 -5.92 -6.65
N VAL A 122 0.94 -4.96 -6.18
CA VAL A 122 0.72 -4.20 -4.94
C VAL A 122 0.07 -2.86 -5.25
N PHE A 123 -0.76 -2.40 -4.32
CA PHE A 123 -1.30 -1.03 -4.24
C PHE A 123 -0.99 -0.46 -2.87
N PHE A 124 -0.23 0.64 -2.79
CA PHE A 124 -0.06 1.43 -1.58
C PHE A 124 -0.51 2.86 -1.84
N LEU A 125 -1.64 3.23 -1.25
CA LEU A 125 -2.17 4.59 -1.28
C LEU A 125 -1.71 5.33 -0.03
N TYR A 126 -0.90 6.37 -0.21
CA TYR A 126 -0.47 7.25 0.86
C TYR A 126 -1.54 8.31 1.13
N LEU A 127 -1.81 8.57 2.41
CA LEU A 127 -2.88 9.49 2.81
C LEU A 127 -2.35 10.81 3.38
N ASP A 128 -1.06 10.87 3.71
CA ASP A 128 -0.42 12.09 4.22
C ASP A 128 1.01 12.20 3.67
N ASP A 129 1.55 13.42 3.72
CA ASP A 129 2.96 13.64 3.39
C ASP A 129 3.86 13.18 4.53
N ASN A 130 5.00 12.61 4.21
CA ASN A 130 6.00 12.21 5.20
C ASN A 130 7.39 12.22 4.58
N GLU A 131 8.30 13.02 5.14
CA GLU A 131 9.65 13.18 4.59
C GLU A 131 10.51 11.94 4.82
N GLU A 132 10.37 11.27 5.98
CA GLU A 132 11.25 10.19 6.41
C GLU A 132 10.62 8.79 6.21
N GLY A 133 9.29 8.70 6.23
CA GLY A 133 8.53 7.45 6.13
C GLY A 133 8.39 6.89 4.71
N GLN A 134 9.41 7.00 3.88
CA GLN A 134 9.42 6.57 2.49
C GLN A 134 9.24 5.05 2.35
N THR A 135 8.80 4.61 1.16
CA THR A 135 8.96 3.21 0.75
C THR A 135 10.20 3.11 -0.13
N GLY A 136 11.20 2.36 0.33
CA GLY A 136 12.47 2.20 -0.38
C GLY A 136 12.58 0.87 -1.11
N PHE A 137 13.18 0.93 -2.29
CA PHE A 137 13.61 -0.21 -3.10
C PHE A 137 15.12 -0.08 -3.29
N ASP A 138 15.88 -0.49 -2.26
CA ASP A 138 17.30 -0.17 -2.15
C ASP A 138 18.14 -0.78 -3.30
N GLU A 139 17.75 -1.95 -3.83
CA GLU A 139 18.40 -2.56 -5.00
C GLU A 139 18.29 -1.72 -6.28
N TYR A 140 17.29 -0.84 -6.35
CA TYR A 140 17.05 0.05 -7.50
C TYR A 140 17.43 1.51 -7.24
N ASP A 141 17.90 1.84 -6.03
CA ASP A 141 18.12 3.23 -5.59
C ASP A 141 16.87 4.11 -5.75
N ILE A 142 15.70 3.55 -5.45
CA ILE A 142 14.40 4.23 -5.53
C ILE A 142 13.83 4.39 -4.14
N LYS A 143 13.42 5.62 -3.78
CA LYS A 143 12.67 5.95 -2.57
C LYS A 143 11.42 6.72 -2.93
N VAL A 144 10.27 6.13 -2.64
CA VAL A 144 8.98 6.77 -2.88
C VAL A 144 8.54 7.52 -1.63
N LYS A 145 8.46 8.83 -1.75
CA LYS A 145 7.99 9.72 -0.69
C LYS A 145 6.47 9.62 -0.57
N PRO A 146 5.92 9.42 0.65
CA PRO A 146 4.49 9.56 0.89
C PRO A 146 4.01 10.98 0.57
N GLU A 147 2.92 11.08 -0.16
CA GLU A 147 2.19 12.33 -0.40
C GLU A 147 0.68 12.05 -0.41
N PRO A 148 -0.16 13.00 0.02
CA PRO A 148 -1.61 12.79 0.06
C PRO A 148 -2.16 12.41 -1.30
N GLY A 149 -2.83 11.25 -1.39
CA GLY A 149 -3.42 10.76 -2.63
C GLY A 149 -2.43 10.18 -3.64
N ARG A 150 -1.17 9.92 -3.25
CA ARG A 150 -0.20 9.20 -4.09
C ARG A 150 -0.45 7.70 -4.00
N LEU A 151 -0.62 7.04 -5.14
CA LEU A 151 -0.71 5.59 -5.28
C LEU A 151 0.62 5.04 -5.82
N LEU A 152 1.24 4.12 -5.07
CA LEU A 152 2.40 3.35 -5.50
C LEU A 152 1.95 1.97 -5.94
N MET A 153 2.40 1.52 -7.12
CA MET A 153 2.13 0.19 -7.66
C MET A 153 3.42 -0.49 -8.12
N PHE A 154 3.57 -1.78 -7.77
CA PHE A 154 4.73 -2.60 -8.14
C PHE A 154 4.44 -4.10 -7.96
N PRO A 155 5.21 -5.01 -8.60
CA PRO A 155 5.07 -6.45 -8.37
C PRO A 155 5.55 -6.84 -6.96
N PRO A 156 4.87 -7.76 -6.23
CA PRO A 156 5.19 -8.10 -4.85
C PRO A 156 6.25 -9.19 -4.67
N THR A 157 6.87 -9.66 -5.76
CA THR A 157 7.75 -10.84 -5.78
C THR A 157 9.17 -10.55 -5.29
N TRP A 158 9.99 -11.59 -5.18
CA TRP A 158 11.37 -11.55 -4.67
C TRP A 158 12.30 -10.53 -5.38
N THR A 159 11.97 -10.13 -6.60
CA THR A 159 12.68 -9.08 -7.35
C THR A 159 12.39 -7.66 -6.86
N TYR A 160 11.40 -7.47 -5.99
CA TYR A 160 11.01 -6.15 -5.47
C TYR A 160 11.10 -6.11 -3.94
N LEU A 161 12.31 -6.41 -3.44
CA LEU A 161 12.64 -6.23 -2.03
C LEU A 161 12.45 -4.76 -1.65
N HIS A 162 11.65 -4.49 -0.62
CA HIS A 162 11.32 -3.12 -0.24
C HIS A 162 11.21 -2.93 1.28
N THR A 163 11.34 -1.68 1.71
CA THR A 163 11.34 -1.27 3.11
C THR A 163 10.33 -0.14 3.32
N ALA A 164 9.46 -0.24 4.32
CA ALA A 164 8.72 0.90 4.83
C ALA A 164 9.52 1.56 5.95
N TYR A 165 10.23 2.65 5.62
CA TYR A 165 11.08 3.37 6.58
C TYR A 165 10.25 4.02 7.68
N LYS A 166 10.91 4.22 8.82
CA LYS A 166 10.34 4.86 10.01
C LYS A 166 9.94 6.31 9.71
N PRO A 167 8.72 6.72 10.06
CA PRO A 167 8.43 8.13 10.15
C PRO A 167 9.12 8.72 11.39
N VAL A 168 9.55 9.99 11.33
CA VAL A 168 10.27 10.64 12.43
C VAL A 168 9.47 11.76 13.07
N LYS A 169 8.85 12.64 12.27
CA LYS A 169 8.18 13.84 12.79
C LYS A 169 6.69 13.67 13.03
N LYS A 170 6.03 12.90 12.20
CA LYS A 170 4.59 12.68 12.27
C LYS A 170 4.21 11.28 11.78
N PRO A 171 3.02 10.77 12.15
CA PRO A 171 2.58 9.46 11.70
C PRO A 171 2.52 9.37 10.17
N LYS A 172 2.75 8.18 9.63
CA LYS A 172 2.50 7.83 8.24
C LYS A 172 1.27 6.95 8.13
N TYR A 173 0.38 7.27 7.19
CA TYR A 173 -0.84 6.52 6.92
C TYR A 173 -0.84 5.98 5.50
N ILE A 174 -1.12 4.68 5.35
CA ILE A 174 -1.25 4.02 4.06
C ILE A 174 -2.45 3.08 4.04
N ILE A 175 -3.10 2.94 2.87
CA ILE A 175 -4.01 1.83 2.60
C ILE A 175 -3.34 0.92 1.58
N GLY A 176 -3.18 -0.36 1.93
CA GLY A 176 -2.55 -1.36 1.07
C GLY A 176 -3.51 -2.47 0.66
N SER A 177 -3.37 -2.93 -0.58
CA SER A 177 -4.04 -4.11 -1.12
C SER A 177 -3.19 -4.76 -2.21
N TYR A 178 -3.65 -5.90 -2.71
CA TYR A 178 -2.99 -6.64 -3.79
C TYR A 178 -4.00 -7.06 -4.84
N LEU A 179 -3.54 -7.20 -6.09
CA LEU A 179 -4.22 -8.08 -7.03
C LEU A 179 -3.68 -9.51 -6.89
N HIS A 180 -4.59 -10.48 -6.96
CA HIS A 180 -4.25 -11.88 -6.92
C HIS A 180 -4.98 -12.67 -8.00
N TYR A 181 -4.42 -13.82 -8.39
CA TYR A 181 -5.05 -14.79 -9.27
C TYR A 181 -6.28 -15.42 -8.58
N ILE A 182 -7.38 -15.62 -9.35
CA ILE A 182 -8.61 -16.30 -8.91
C ILE A 182 -9.00 -17.40 -9.88
#